data_cdb8bf993856541c6163898701ef79af
#
_entry.id   cdb8bf993856541c6163898701ef79af
#
_cell.length_a   1.000
_cell.length_b   1.000
_cell.length_c   1.000
_cell.angle_alpha   90.00
_cell.angle_beta   90.00
_cell.angle_gamma   90.00
#
_symmetry.space_group_name_H-M   'P 1'
#
loop_
_entity.id
_entity.type
_entity.pdbx_description
1 polymer ?
#
loop_
_entity_poly.entity_id
_entity_poly.type
_entity_poly.pdbx_seq_one_letter_code
_entity_poly.pdbx_strand_id
1 'polypeptide(L)'
;MKYKGRVSTPKERKKTPNDVVMTNPNTAKWIVDYFAPSGKLLEPCKGNGAFYNSLQNYGDTDWCEISEGKDFLNYTKKVDWIITNPPFSIFDDFLLKSFDIANNVVFFCPLTKVFKGKRLDTKICEYGGIKEIIHMGGGNQHGFPFGFSTGCIHYQKDYRKYNIKLTRKYLQRETNER
;
A
#
# COMPACT_ATOMS: atom_id res chain seq x y z
N MET A 1 -26.27 -9.13 -8.39
CA MET A 1 -26.28 -7.74 -8.93
C MET A 1 -24.87 -7.39 -9.34
N LYS A 2 -24.53 -7.43 -10.64
CA LYS A 2 -23.16 -7.11 -11.12
C LYS A 2 -22.92 -5.61 -10.95
N TYR A 3 -21.98 -5.23 -10.06
CA TYR A 3 -21.56 -3.86 -9.87
C TYR A 3 -20.78 -3.39 -11.11
N LYS A 4 -21.37 -2.51 -11.92
CA LYS A 4 -20.63 -1.72 -12.91
C LYS A 4 -19.96 -0.55 -12.15
N GLY A 5 -18.82 -0.80 -11.54
CA GLY A 5 -17.95 0.28 -11.13
C GLY A 5 -17.60 1.12 -12.37
N ARG A 6 -17.68 2.44 -12.25
CA ARG A 6 -17.23 3.35 -13.30
C ARG A 6 -15.72 3.16 -13.43
N VAL A 7 -15.31 2.33 -14.39
CA VAL A 7 -13.88 2.20 -14.73
C VAL A 7 -13.51 3.50 -15.42
N SER A 8 -12.78 4.36 -14.73
CA SER A 8 -12.26 5.60 -15.31
C SER A 8 -11.34 5.24 -16.48
N THR A 9 -11.48 5.95 -17.60
CA THR A 9 -10.59 5.79 -18.75
C THR A 9 -9.15 6.22 -18.39
N PRO A 10 -8.09 5.74 -19.08
CA PRO A 10 -6.72 6.19 -18.83
C PRO A 10 -6.52 7.72 -18.88
N LYS A 11 -7.33 8.44 -19.67
CA LYS A 11 -7.33 9.91 -19.72
C LYS A 11 -7.88 10.56 -18.43
N GLU A 12 -8.82 9.90 -17.75
CA GLU A 12 -9.44 10.40 -16.50
C GLU A 12 -8.58 10.10 -15.27
N ARG A 13 -7.55 9.26 -15.41
CA ARG A 13 -6.62 8.84 -14.34
C ARG A 13 -5.37 9.72 -14.25
N LYS A 14 -5.40 10.94 -14.78
CA LYS A 14 -4.29 11.87 -14.59
C LYS A 14 -4.06 12.08 -13.09
N LYS A 15 -2.81 11.84 -12.64
CA LYS A 15 -2.38 12.18 -11.27
C LYS A 15 -2.76 13.62 -11.00
N THR A 16 -3.53 13.87 -9.93
CA THR A 16 -3.68 15.23 -9.43
C THR A 16 -2.34 15.66 -8.83
N PRO A 17 -1.97 16.95 -8.83
CA PRO A 17 -0.73 17.42 -8.22
C PRO A 17 -0.53 16.94 -6.77
N ASN A 18 -1.62 16.71 -6.03
CA ASN A 18 -1.60 16.25 -4.65
C ASN A 18 -1.43 14.72 -4.48
N ASP A 19 -1.49 13.94 -5.56
CA ASP A 19 -1.29 12.48 -5.54
C ASP A 19 0.17 12.08 -5.79
N VAL A 20 1.02 13.02 -6.20
CA VAL A 20 2.44 12.75 -6.48
C VAL A 20 3.25 13.02 -5.23
N VAL A 21 3.33 12.05 -4.34
CA VAL A 21 4.19 12.10 -3.16
C VAL A 21 5.25 11.01 -3.27
N MET A 22 6.50 11.43 -3.49
CA MET A 22 7.63 10.51 -3.54
C MET A 22 7.99 10.07 -2.13
N THR A 23 8.03 8.77 -1.90
CA THR A 23 8.38 8.20 -0.59
C THR A 23 9.88 8.36 -0.34
N ASN A 24 10.24 8.73 0.89
CA ASN A 24 11.64 8.77 1.30
C ASN A 24 12.23 7.34 1.27
N PRO A 25 13.41 7.12 0.65
CA PRO A 25 14.04 5.79 0.55
C PRO A 25 14.24 5.09 1.91
N ASN A 26 14.60 5.82 2.97
CA ASN A 26 14.77 5.24 4.31
C ASN A 26 13.41 4.78 4.90
N THR A 27 12.33 5.50 4.60
CA THR A 27 10.97 5.10 5.00
C THR A 27 10.55 3.82 4.26
N ALA A 28 10.75 3.76 2.95
CA ALA A 28 10.43 2.59 2.14
C ALA A 28 11.27 1.38 2.59
N LYS A 29 12.58 1.56 2.78
CA LYS A 29 13.46 0.52 3.27
C LYS A 29 13.00 -0.03 4.61
N TRP A 30 12.70 0.84 5.58
CA TRP A 30 12.22 0.42 6.89
C TRP A 30 10.93 -0.42 6.80
N ILE A 31 9.98 0.00 5.94
CA ILE A 31 8.71 -0.72 5.74
C ILE A 31 8.97 -2.09 5.14
N VAL A 32 9.78 -2.18 4.09
CA VAL A 32 10.10 -3.45 3.41
C VAL A 32 10.84 -4.39 4.37
N ASP A 33 11.85 -3.90 5.10
CA ASP A 33 12.60 -4.68 6.08
C ASP A 33 11.69 -5.21 7.22
N TYR A 34 10.71 -4.39 7.67
CA TYR A 34 9.77 -4.79 8.71
C TYR A 34 8.88 -5.96 8.29
N PHE A 35 8.36 -5.92 7.06
CA PHE A 35 7.49 -6.99 6.56
C PHE A 35 8.26 -8.18 6.01
N ALA A 36 9.52 -8.01 5.64
CA ALA A 36 10.41 -9.02 5.07
C ALA A 36 9.68 -9.91 4.03
N PRO A 37 9.15 -9.33 2.94
CA PRO A 37 8.37 -10.08 1.98
C PRO A 37 9.23 -11.12 1.25
N SER A 38 8.59 -12.15 0.70
CA SER A 38 9.28 -13.18 -0.09
C SER A 38 8.44 -13.64 -1.26
N GLY A 39 9.07 -14.28 -2.24
CA GLY A 39 8.40 -14.77 -3.44
C GLY A 39 8.32 -13.74 -4.54
N LYS A 40 7.18 -13.65 -5.23
CA LYS A 40 6.92 -12.69 -6.30
C LYS A 40 6.39 -11.40 -5.72
N LEU A 41 7.09 -10.31 -5.96
CA LEU A 41 6.81 -9.00 -5.38
C LEU A 41 6.41 -8.01 -6.47
N LEU A 42 5.53 -7.05 -6.12
CA LEU A 42 5.11 -6.00 -7.05
C LEU A 42 5.08 -4.63 -6.36
N GLU A 43 5.71 -3.65 -7.01
CA GLU A 43 5.52 -2.22 -6.76
C GLU A 43 4.57 -1.64 -7.81
N PRO A 44 3.29 -1.40 -7.50
CA PRO A 44 2.29 -1.00 -8.50
C PRO A 44 2.32 0.47 -8.91
N CYS A 45 3.12 1.33 -8.25
CA CYS A 45 3.28 2.74 -8.60
C CYS A 45 4.69 3.23 -8.22
N LYS A 46 5.67 2.76 -8.99
CA LYS A 46 7.11 2.85 -8.72
C LYS A 46 7.60 4.26 -8.36
N GLY A 47 7.08 5.30 -9.00
CA GLY A 47 7.52 6.67 -8.79
C GLY A 47 9.05 6.80 -8.99
N ASN A 48 9.75 7.28 -7.95
CA ASN A 48 11.23 7.38 -7.93
C ASN A 48 11.94 6.06 -7.56
N GLY A 49 11.21 4.96 -7.37
CA GLY A 49 11.76 3.64 -7.11
C GLY A 49 12.07 3.32 -5.64
N ALA A 50 11.63 4.13 -4.67
CA ALA A 50 11.98 3.93 -3.26
C ALA A 50 11.59 2.53 -2.73
N PHE A 51 10.35 2.09 -2.97
CA PHE A 51 9.91 0.74 -2.62
C PHE A 51 10.49 -0.31 -3.55
N TYR A 52 10.50 -0.07 -4.86
CA TYR A 52 11.03 -1.02 -5.84
C TYR A 52 12.47 -1.44 -5.53
N ASN A 53 13.37 -0.45 -5.30
CA ASN A 53 14.76 -0.73 -4.98
C ASN A 53 14.93 -1.51 -3.67
N SER A 54 14.06 -1.26 -2.68
CA SER A 54 14.08 -2.00 -1.42
C SER A 54 13.59 -3.44 -1.58
N LEU A 55 12.52 -3.65 -2.37
CA LEU A 55 11.91 -4.95 -2.61
C LEU A 55 12.84 -5.91 -3.35
N GLN A 56 13.69 -5.41 -4.26
CA GLN A 56 14.65 -6.23 -5.02
C GLN A 56 15.61 -7.05 -4.13
N ASN A 57 15.80 -6.65 -2.87
CA ASN A 57 16.63 -7.40 -1.91
C ASN A 57 15.89 -8.62 -1.32
N TYR A 58 14.59 -8.79 -1.58
CA TYR A 58 13.72 -9.77 -0.94
C TYR A 58 13.12 -10.81 -1.87
N GLY A 59 13.08 -10.57 -3.17
CA GLY A 59 12.52 -11.52 -4.13
C GLY A 59 12.41 -11.01 -5.56
N ASP A 60 11.78 -11.83 -6.40
CA ASP A 60 11.49 -11.50 -7.81
C ASP A 60 10.49 -10.34 -7.86
N THR A 61 10.99 -9.15 -8.20
CA THR A 61 10.26 -7.89 -8.09
C THR A 61 9.89 -7.33 -9.46
N ASP A 62 8.59 -7.27 -9.76
CA ASP A 62 8.02 -6.55 -10.90
C ASP A 62 7.52 -5.16 -10.46
N TRP A 63 7.21 -4.30 -11.40
CA TRP A 63 6.73 -2.94 -11.12
C TRP A 63 5.78 -2.41 -12.19
N CYS A 64 4.93 -1.44 -11.79
CA CYS A 64 4.12 -0.61 -12.67
C CYS A 64 4.40 0.88 -12.41
N GLU A 65 4.29 1.71 -13.44
CA GLU A 65 4.30 3.16 -13.35
C GLU A 65 3.57 3.74 -14.56
N ILE A 66 2.48 4.46 -14.30
CA ILE A 66 1.60 4.96 -15.37
C ILE A 66 2.30 5.97 -16.29
N SER A 67 3.24 6.74 -15.76
CA SER A 67 4.06 7.67 -16.56
C SER A 67 5.03 6.97 -17.50
N GLU A 68 5.31 5.69 -17.25
CA GLU A 68 6.15 4.82 -18.10
C GLU A 68 5.30 3.83 -18.93
N GLY A 69 3.99 4.08 -19.06
CA GLY A 69 3.07 3.27 -19.87
C GLY A 69 2.64 1.94 -19.24
N LYS A 70 3.02 1.68 -17.99
CA LYS A 70 2.65 0.45 -17.25
C LYS A 70 1.55 0.77 -16.24
N ASP A 71 0.28 0.72 -16.66
CA ASP A 71 -0.88 0.94 -15.77
C ASP A 71 -1.13 -0.30 -14.90
N PHE A 72 -1.02 -0.14 -13.59
CA PHE A 72 -1.27 -1.21 -12.61
C PHE A 72 -2.68 -1.80 -12.73
N LEU A 73 -3.69 -1.02 -13.05
CA LEU A 73 -5.05 -1.54 -13.16
C LEU A 73 -5.22 -2.56 -14.32
N ASN A 74 -4.28 -2.58 -15.26
CA ASN A 74 -4.19 -3.57 -16.35
C ASN A 74 -3.25 -4.75 -16.04
N TYR A 75 -2.58 -4.77 -14.88
CA TYR A 75 -1.66 -5.83 -14.51
C TYR A 75 -2.44 -7.12 -14.18
N THR A 76 -1.98 -8.28 -14.71
CA THR A 76 -2.74 -9.56 -14.63
C THR A 76 -2.02 -10.69 -13.92
N LYS A 77 -0.69 -10.58 -13.71
CA LYS A 77 0.07 -11.65 -13.07
C LYS A 77 -0.28 -11.73 -11.58
N LYS A 78 -0.25 -12.95 -11.01
CA LYS A 78 -0.37 -13.15 -9.56
C LYS A 78 0.96 -12.94 -8.87
N VAL A 79 0.93 -12.32 -7.69
CA VAL A 79 2.10 -12.05 -6.87
C VAL A 79 1.85 -12.44 -5.42
N ASP A 80 2.92 -12.59 -4.63
CA ASP A 80 2.79 -12.91 -3.20
C ASP A 80 2.61 -11.65 -2.36
N TRP A 81 3.30 -10.56 -2.73
CA TRP A 81 3.23 -9.30 -2.01
C TRP A 81 3.13 -8.09 -2.93
N ILE A 82 2.33 -7.14 -2.47
CA ILE A 82 2.34 -5.74 -2.92
C ILE A 82 2.73 -4.87 -1.72
N ILE A 83 3.75 -4.03 -1.85
CA ILE A 83 4.13 -3.01 -0.86
C ILE A 83 4.35 -1.68 -1.58
N THR A 84 3.57 -0.65 -1.24
CA THR A 84 3.56 0.61 -1.99
C THR A 84 2.98 1.78 -1.20
N ASN A 85 3.21 3.00 -1.71
CA ASN A 85 2.46 4.22 -1.40
C ASN A 85 1.49 4.50 -2.55
N PRO A 86 0.20 4.10 -2.47
CA PRO A 86 -0.73 4.19 -3.59
C PRO A 86 -1.19 5.63 -3.84
N PRO A 87 -1.63 5.98 -5.06
CA PRO A 87 -2.28 7.26 -5.33
C PRO A 87 -3.62 7.36 -4.58
N PHE A 88 -3.77 8.42 -3.76
CA PHE A 88 -4.91 8.51 -2.83
C PHE A 88 -6.24 8.81 -3.48
N SER A 89 -6.26 9.43 -4.67
CA SER A 89 -7.48 9.73 -5.43
C SER A 89 -8.18 8.47 -5.91
N ILE A 90 -7.43 7.42 -6.23
CA ILE A 90 -7.93 6.12 -6.73
C ILE A 90 -7.60 4.97 -5.77
N PHE A 91 -7.48 5.27 -4.49
CA PHE A 91 -7.10 4.31 -3.45
C PHE A 91 -7.94 3.02 -3.47
N ASP A 92 -9.26 3.16 -3.61
CA ASP A 92 -10.18 2.02 -3.58
C ASP A 92 -9.95 1.10 -4.79
N ASP A 93 -9.75 1.66 -5.99
CA ASP A 93 -9.47 0.87 -7.20
C ASP A 93 -8.13 0.15 -7.11
N PHE A 94 -7.10 0.83 -6.56
CA PHE A 94 -5.80 0.20 -6.28
C PHE A 94 -5.91 -0.94 -5.29
N LEU A 95 -6.66 -0.76 -4.20
CA LEU A 95 -6.82 -1.79 -3.18
C LEU A 95 -7.57 -3.00 -3.72
N LEU A 96 -8.69 -2.79 -4.41
CA LEU A 96 -9.48 -3.87 -4.98
C LEU A 96 -8.68 -4.63 -6.04
N LYS A 97 -7.94 -3.93 -6.89
CA LYS A 97 -7.04 -4.57 -7.85
C LYS A 97 -5.94 -5.38 -7.18
N SER A 98 -5.37 -4.86 -6.07
CA SER A 98 -4.36 -5.59 -5.30
C SER A 98 -4.93 -6.88 -4.70
N PHE A 99 -6.16 -6.87 -4.22
CA PHE A 99 -6.84 -8.07 -3.71
C PHE A 99 -7.07 -9.14 -4.77
N ASP A 100 -7.29 -8.72 -6.02
CA ASP A 100 -7.45 -9.67 -7.12
C ASP A 100 -6.17 -10.45 -7.42
N ILE A 101 -4.98 -9.91 -7.16
CA ILE A 101 -3.72 -10.47 -7.67
C ILE A 101 -2.70 -10.85 -6.59
N ALA A 102 -2.81 -10.36 -5.36
CA ALA A 102 -1.81 -10.58 -4.31
C ALA A 102 -2.36 -11.37 -3.13
N ASN A 103 -1.47 -12.04 -2.37
CA ASN A 103 -1.80 -12.70 -1.11
C ASN A 103 -1.61 -11.77 0.09
N ASN A 104 -0.67 -10.84 0.00
CA ASN A 104 -0.37 -9.82 1.02
C ASN A 104 -0.31 -8.45 0.35
N VAL A 105 -0.97 -7.46 0.94
CA VAL A 105 -1.00 -6.08 0.46
C VAL A 105 -0.65 -5.15 1.60
N VAL A 106 0.40 -4.37 1.45
CA VAL A 106 0.82 -3.34 2.41
C VAL A 106 0.76 -1.98 1.73
N PHE A 107 -0.12 -1.11 2.21
CA PHE A 107 -0.22 0.26 1.74
C PHE A 107 0.31 1.23 2.80
N PHE A 108 1.31 2.02 2.42
CA PHE A 108 1.77 3.17 3.18
C PHE A 108 0.91 4.38 2.81
N CYS A 109 0.07 4.85 3.73
CA CYS A 109 -0.97 5.84 3.42
C CYS A 109 -1.48 6.56 4.69
N PRO A 110 -2.35 7.57 4.55
CA PRO A 110 -3.11 8.11 5.67
C PRO A 110 -3.96 7.02 6.35
N LEU A 111 -3.86 6.88 7.68
CA LEU A 111 -4.59 5.85 8.42
C LEU A 111 -6.11 6.03 8.39
N THR A 112 -6.60 7.21 8.04
CA THR A 112 -8.04 7.45 7.78
C THR A 112 -8.60 6.61 6.63
N LYS A 113 -7.72 6.04 5.77
CA LYS A 113 -8.11 5.13 4.70
C LYS A 113 -8.55 3.75 5.19
N VAL A 114 -8.25 3.38 6.45
CA VAL A 114 -8.68 2.10 7.06
C VAL A 114 -10.20 1.99 7.12
N PHE A 115 -10.88 3.09 7.51
CA PHE A 115 -12.32 3.10 7.79
C PHE A 115 -13.06 3.98 6.79
N LYS A 116 -13.16 3.56 5.54
CA LYS A 116 -13.80 4.33 4.45
C LYS A 116 -15.29 4.07 4.24
N GLY A 117 -15.88 3.19 5.01
CA GLY A 117 -17.29 2.88 4.92
C GLY A 117 -17.60 1.45 4.49
N LYS A 118 -18.86 1.04 4.69
CA LYS A 118 -19.34 -0.34 4.61
C LYS A 118 -18.94 -1.07 3.32
N ARG A 119 -18.96 -0.40 2.17
CA ARG A 119 -18.66 -1.04 0.88
C ARG A 119 -17.23 -1.57 0.80
N LEU A 120 -16.25 -0.76 1.20
CA LEU A 120 -14.85 -1.15 1.18
C LEU A 120 -14.56 -2.17 2.28
N ASP A 121 -15.14 -1.96 3.45
CA ASP A 121 -15.02 -2.88 4.57
C ASP A 121 -15.52 -4.30 4.21
N THR A 122 -16.67 -4.40 3.53
CA THR A 122 -17.16 -5.68 3.00
C THR A 122 -16.14 -6.35 2.07
N LYS A 123 -15.49 -5.58 1.18
CA LYS A 123 -14.48 -6.13 0.26
C LYS A 123 -13.21 -6.57 0.99
N ILE A 124 -12.79 -5.86 2.01
CA ILE A 124 -11.68 -6.26 2.89
C ILE A 124 -12.00 -7.59 3.57
N CYS A 125 -13.22 -7.74 4.11
CA CYS A 125 -13.67 -8.98 4.74
C CYS A 125 -13.80 -10.13 3.74
N GLU A 126 -14.27 -9.89 2.50
CA GLU A 126 -14.33 -10.90 1.44
C GLU A 126 -12.94 -11.42 1.06
N TYR A 127 -11.95 -10.54 0.95
CA TYR A 127 -10.57 -10.88 0.66
C TYR A 127 -9.90 -11.68 1.79
N GLY A 128 -10.08 -11.23 3.03
CA GLY A 128 -9.48 -11.82 4.23
C GLY A 128 -9.64 -10.89 5.40
N GLY A 129 -8.77 -9.92 5.54
CA GLY A 129 -8.87 -8.93 6.61
C GLY A 129 -7.63 -8.06 6.76
N ILE A 130 -7.72 -7.10 7.67
CA ILE A 130 -6.58 -6.30 8.10
C ILE A 130 -5.85 -7.09 9.18
N LYS A 131 -4.60 -7.47 8.90
CA LYS A 131 -3.74 -8.19 9.84
C LYS A 131 -3.04 -7.26 10.81
N GLU A 132 -2.54 -6.14 10.30
CA GLU A 132 -1.75 -5.20 11.10
C GLU A 132 -1.92 -3.78 10.59
N ILE A 133 -1.92 -2.84 11.52
CA ILE A 133 -1.80 -1.40 11.28
C ILE A 133 -0.54 -0.91 12.00
N ILE A 134 0.37 -0.24 11.28
CA ILE A 134 1.55 0.39 11.84
C ILE A 134 1.36 1.90 11.82
N HIS A 135 1.27 2.52 12.97
CA HIS A 135 1.28 3.99 13.08
C HIS A 135 2.71 4.52 13.01
N MET A 136 2.99 5.40 12.06
CA MET A 136 4.34 5.91 11.79
C MET A 136 4.49 7.43 12.08
N GLY A 137 3.49 8.06 12.67
CA GLY A 137 3.51 9.50 13.00
C GLY A 137 2.75 10.36 12.02
N GLY A 138 3.11 11.64 11.95
CA GLY A 138 2.49 12.59 11.04
C GLY A 138 3.01 12.49 9.60
N GLY A 139 2.15 12.72 8.62
CA GLY A 139 2.48 12.62 7.21
C GLY A 139 3.62 13.56 6.78
N ASN A 140 3.69 14.75 7.37
CA ASN A 140 4.77 15.71 7.11
C ASN A 140 6.18 15.17 7.44
N GLN A 141 6.30 14.21 8.36
CA GLN A 141 7.57 13.54 8.67
C GLN A 141 8.02 12.58 7.56
N HIS A 142 7.15 12.27 6.62
CA HIS A 142 7.35 11.32 5.53
C HIS A 142 7.21 11.95 4.15
N GLY A 143 7.26 13.29 4.06
CA GLY A 143 7.18 14.02 2.79
C GLY A 143 5.77 14.28 2.27
N PHE A 144 4.72 13.95 3.02
CA PHE A 144 3.37 14.34 2.66
C PHE A 144 3.14 15.82 2.96
N PRO A 145 2.34 16.54 2.14
CA PRO A 145 2.10 17.98 2.33
C PRO A 145 1.22 18.30 3.54
N PHE A 146 0.68 17.28 4.23
CA PHE A 146 -0.25 17.43 5.35
C PHE A 146 0.19 16.61 6.56
N GLY A 147 -0.18 17.08 7.77
CA GLY A 147 0.15 16.45 9.05
C GLY A 147 -0.82 15.35 9.51
N PHE A 148 -1.50 14.64 8.60
CA PHE A 148 -2.40 13.55 8.97
C PHE A 148 -1.63 12.34 9.56
N SER A 149 -2.31 11.53 10.37
CA SER A 149 -1.75 10.26 10.85
C SER A 149 -1.44 9.33 9.70
N THR A 150 -0.20 8.90 9.60
CA THR A 150 0.34 8.07 8.51
C THR A 150 0.84 6.75 9.04
N GLY A 151 0.78 5.73 8.22
CA GLY A 151 1.30 4.42 8.56
C GLY A 151 1.06 3.38 7.48
N CYS A 152 1.34 2.12 7.83
CA CYS A 152 1.10 0.99 6.96
C CYS A 152 -0.16 0.25 7.38
N ILE A 153 -0.94 -0.19 6.39
CA ILE A 153 -2.06 -1.09 6.57
C ILE A 153 -1.72 -2.37 5.83
N HIS A 154 -1.60 -3.48 6.57
CA HIS A 154 -1.35 -4.81 6.01
C HIS A 154 -2.66 -5.58 5.90
N TYR A 155 -3.08 -5.82 4.67
CA TYR A 155 -4.18 -6.71 4.33
C TYR A 155 -3.61 -8.09 3.95
N GLN A 156 -4.21 -9.16 4.48
CA GLN A 156 -3.78 -10.52 4.16
C GLN A 156 -4.97 -11.36 3.70
N LYS A 157 -4.78 -12.06 2.58
CA LYS A 157 -5.77 -12.98 2.05
C LYS A 157 -6.07 -14.10 3.04
N ASP A 158 -7.36 -14.46 3.15
CA ASP A 158 -7.85 -15.51 4.05
C ASP A 158 -7.53 -15.29 5.54
N TYR A 159 -7.14 -14.07 5.94
CA TYR A 159 -6.97 -13.71 7.34
C TYR A 159 -8.33 -13.50 8.00
N ARG A 160 -8.79 -14.52 8.76
CA ARG A 160 -10.12 -14.54 9.41
C ARG A 160 -10.08 -14.30 10.92
N LYS A 161 -8.98 -13.73 11.42
CA LYS A 161 -8.88 -13.38 12.84
C LYS A 161 -9.61 -12.06 13.09
N TYR A 162 -10.33 -11.97 14.21
CA TYR A 162 -11.06 -10.75 14.59
C TYR A 162 -10.20 -9.72 15.33
N ASN A 163 -8.89 -9.96 15.45
CA ASN A 163 -7.96 -9.06 16.08
C ASN A 163 -7.02 -8.43 15.05
N ILE A 164 -6.83 -7.11 15.15
CA ILE A 164 -5.87 -6.35 14.33
C ILE A 164 -4.69 -6.00 15.23
N LYS A 165 -3.47 -6.34 14.80
CA LYS A 165 -2.26 -5.90 15.51
C LYS A 165 -2.04 -4.42 15.24
N LEU A 166 -1.91 -3.62 16.29
CA LEU A 166 -1.53 -2.21 16.19
C LEU A 166 -0.08 -2.02 16.67
N THR A 167 0.79 -1.58 15.79
CA THR A 167 2.20 -1.29 16.06
C THR A 167 2.47 0.22 15.96
N ARG A 168 3.36 0.75 16.81
CA ARG A 168 3.79 2.16 16.79
C ARG A 168 5.30 2.24 16.61
N LYS A 169 5.74 2.78 15.47
CA LYS A 169 7.17 2.88 15.12
C LYS A 169 7.97 3.75 16.09
N TYR A 170 7.39 4.85 16.56
CA TYR A 170 8.09 5.80 17.44
C TYR A 170 8.39 5.26 18.85
N LEU A 171 7.71 4.19 19.29
CA LEU A 171 7.99 3.55 20.57
C LEU A 171 9.20 2.61 20.51
N GLN A 172 9.72 2.31 19.32
CA GLN A 172 10.88 1.42 19.15
C GLN A 172 12.23 2.15 19.27
N ARG A 173 12.25 3.49 19.41
CA ARG A 173 13.50 4.27 19.51
C ARG A 173 14.17 4.24 20.89
N GLU A 174 13.46 3.86 21.96
CA GLU A 174 13.95 3.98 23.33
C GLU A 174 14.64 2.73 23.89
N THR A 175 14.71 1.63 23.13
CA THR A 175 15.29 0.38 23.64
C THR A 175 16.74 0.13 23.23
N ASN A 176 17.37 1.02 22.44
CA ASN A 176 18.76 0.86 21.98
C ASN A 176 19.77 1.82 22.61
N GLU A 177 19.37 2.60 23.63
CA GLU A 177 20.28 3.46 24.39
C GLU A 177 20.12 3.21 25.91
N ARG A 178 20.57 2.03 26.35
CA ARG A 178 20.96 1.80 27.76
C ARG A 178 22.01 0.68 27.83
#